data_c2039b12e0d66e209681ad4d2208a83c
#
_entry.id   c2039b12e0d66e209681ad4d2208a83c
#
_cell.length_a   1.000
_cell.length_b   1.000
_cell.length_c   1.000
_cell.angle_alpha   90.00
_cell.angle_beta   90.00
_cell.angle_gamma   90.00
#
_symmetry.space_group_name_H-M   'P 1'
#
loop_
_entity.id
_entity.type
_entity.pdbx_description
1 polymer ?
#
loop_
_entity_poly.entity_id
_entity_poly.type
_entity_poly.pdbx_seq_one_letter_code
_entity_poly.pdbx_strand_id
1 'polypeptide(L)'
;MSEAPGAYTVFIDGVALWTPTLVDWPQAAAAFRSPGPLPTPVVPAPRPVPALLAANERRRAPDSVLLALQVAQAAVAMSGHAAHTLASVFTSAYGDLPIVDALCSSLASDPLMLSPTRFHHSVHNAASGYWAVASGSHASSTALAAAQHSFAAGLLEAAALCTAEQQPVLLVGYDTTACGPLASVNTSRGLLAVALVLAPLAGPNSRWRLGWGVAPADPGDSGDSGDPGDSRDSRDSINALDSRDSPDSRDPGDLGDPWTGVTAPRSAAAQACASNAMADALPLFEALARGQASDLTLALVPTLPFPCPFPLPLPLPFPLPLPLPLPLLAPSSVQLHLQLTPMPAA
;
A
#
# COMPACT_ATOMS: atom_id res chain seq x y z
N MET A 1 -32.86 8.96 1.04
CA MET A 1 -31.47 8.50 0.96
C MET A 1 -30.72 9.59 0.19
N SER A 2 -29.99 10.43 0.89
CA SER A 2 -29.20 11.50 0.26
C SER A 2 -27.96 10.83 -0.31
N GLU A 3 -27.78 10.84 -1.63
CA GLU A 3 -26.50 10.50 -2.24
C GLU A 3 -25.44 11.44 -1.67
N ALA A 4 -24.36 10.88 -1.11
CA ALA A 4 -23.22 11.66 -0.70
C ALA A 4 -22.69 12.44 -1.92
N PRO A 5 -22.47 13.76 -1.82
CA PRO A 5 -22.03 14.57 -2.94
C PRO A 5 -20.64 14.10 -3.39
N GLY A 6 -20.52 13.59 -4.63
CA GLY A 6 -19.25 13.33 -5.30
C GLY A 6 -18.76 11.88 -5.34
N ALA A 7 -19.61 10.88 -5.17
CA ALA A 7 -19.21 9.49 -5.34
C ALA A 7 -19.01 9.18 -6.84
N TYR A 8 -17.76 8.99 -7.25
CA TYR A 8 -17.42 8.48 -8.56
C TYR A 8 -17.57 6.96 -8.61
N THR A 9 -17.70 6.39 -9.80
CA THR A 9 -17.89 4.96 -9.96
C THR A 9 -16.95 4.41 -11.05
N VAL A 10 -16.31 3.28 -10.73
CA VAL A 10 -15.57 2.44 -11.68
C VAL A 10 -15.98 0.99 -11.48
N PHE A 11 -15.62 0.12 -12.43
CA PHE A 11 -15.91 -1.31 -12.38
C PHE A 11 -14.61 -2.09 -12.29
N ILE A 12 -14.63 -3.23 -11.58
CA ILE A 12 -13.46 -4.11 -11.43
C ILE A 12 -13.65 -5.30 -12.36
N ASP A 13 -12.83 -5.37 -13.41
CA ASP A 13 -12.84 -6.41 -14.42
C ASP A 13 -11.82 -7.51 -14.14
N GLY A 14 -10.74 -7.20 -13.45
CA GLY A 14 -9.67 -8.13 -13.11
C GLY A 14 -9.14 -7.96 -11.71
N VAL A 15 -8.84 -9.07 -11.04
CA VAL A 15 -8.30 -9.11 -9.67
C VAL A 15 -7.18 -10.14 -9.61
N ALA A 16 -6.07 -9.80 -8.97
CA ALA A 16 -5.01 -10.74 -8.66
C ALA A 16 -4.38 -10.42 -7.31
N LEU A 17 -3.95 -11.45 -6.61
CA LEU A 17 -3.16 -11.36 -5.39
C LEU A 17 -2.14 -12.49 -5.41
N TRP A 18 -0.95 -12.20 -4.91
CA TRP A 18 0.11 -13.18 -4.75
C TRP A 18 0.85 -12.96 -3.43
N THR A 19 1.05 -14.05 -2.70
CA THR A 19 1.96 -14.13 -1.56
C THR A 19 2.69 -15.48 -1.63
N PRO A 20 3.75 -15.70 -0.85
CA PRO A 20 4.40 -17.00 -0.77
C PRO A 20 3.49 -18.18 -0.39
N THR A 21 2.37 -17.92 0.26
CA THR A 21 1.40 -18.93 0.70
C THR A 21 0.13 -18.97 -0.13
N LEU A 22 -0.16 -17.91 -0.89
CA LEU A 22 -1.35 -17.73 -1.71
C LEU A 22 -0.90 -17.27 -3.10
N VAL A 23 -0.65 -18.24 -3.98
CA VAL A 23 0.04 -17.99 -5.26
C VAL A 23 -0.86 -17.47 -6.38
N ASP A 24 -2.18 -17.39 -6.12
CA ASP A 24 -3.16 -16.85 -7.07
C ASP A 24 -4.41 -16.32 -6.34
N TRP A 25 -5.24 -15.58 -7.07
CA TRP A 25 -6.48 -15.02 -6.56
C TRP A 25 -7.51 -16.07 -6.08
N PRO A 26 -7.76 -17.19 -6.79
CA PRO A 26 -8.67 -18.22 -6.32
C PRO A 26 -8.30 -18.77 -4.94
N GLN A 27 -7.02 -19.04 -4.69
CA GLN A 27 -6.54 -19.50 -3.39
C GLN A 27 -6.67 -18.42 -2.32
N ALA A 28 -6.28 -17.18 -2.64
CA ALA A 28 -6.42 -16.04 -1.73
C ALA A 28 -7.88 -15.80 -1.36
N ALA A 29 -8.78 -15.79 -2.34
CA ALA A 29 -10.20 -15.59 -2.10
C ALA A 29 -10.83 -16.72 -1.27
N ALA A 30 -10.41 -17.96 -1.45
CA ALA A 30 -10.84 -19.09 -0.62
C ALA A 30 -10.34 -18.93 0.82
N ALA A 31 -9.07 -18.55 1.00
CA ALA A 31 -8.47 -18.34 2.31
C ALA A 31 -9.14 -17.17 3.08
N PHE A 32 -9.45 -16.07 2.40
CA PHE A 32 -10.12 -14.90 3.00
C PHE A 32 -11.56 -15.18 3.42
N ARG A 33 -12.22 -16.15 2.79
CA ARG A 33 -13.56 -16.62 3.21
C ARG A 33 -13.52 -17.64 4.35
N SER A 34 -12.36 -18.27 4.57
CA SER A 34 -12.20 -19.29 5.61
C SER A 34 -12.00 -18.64 6.99
N PRO A 35 -12.65 -19.13 8.04
CA PRO A 35 -12.43 -18.66 9.40
C PRO A 35 -11.13 -19.20 10.03
N GLY A 36 -10.48 -20.17 9.38
CA GLY A 36 -9.29 -20.84 9.92
C GLY A 36 -7.98 -20.14 9.54
N PRO A 37 -6.88 -20.43 10.27
CA PRO A 37 -5.57 -19.95 9.93
C PRO A 37 -5.09 -20.53 8.59
N LEU A 38 -4.16 -19.83 7.93
CA LEU A 38 -3.48 -20.37 6.75
C LEU A 38 -2.74 -21.66 7.10
N PRO A 39 -2.80 -22.70 6.26
CA PRO A 39 -1.94 -23.85 6.44
C PRO A 39 -0.49 -23.41 6.36
N THR A 40 0.32 -23.86 7.31
CA THR A 40 1.77 -23.62 7.27
C THR A 40 2.34 -24.29 6.01
N PRO A 41 3.01 -23.56 5.11
CA PRO A 41 3.55 -24.17 3.90
C PRO A 41 4.62 -25.21 4.28
N VAL A 42 4.47 -26.40 3.75
CA VAL A 42 5.43 -27.52 3.94
C VAL A 42 6.64 -27.34 3.01
N VAL A 43 6.54 -26.48 2.00
CA VAL A 43 7.56 -26.27 0.95
C VAL A 43 7.93 -24.77 0.94
N PRO A 44 9.21 -24.42 0.71
CA PRO A 44 9.60 -23.05 0.51
C PRO A 44 8.75 -22.37 -0.58
N ALA A 45 8.38 -21.13 -0.33
CA ALA A 45 7.55 -20.36 -1.25
C ALA A 45 8.16 -20.34 -2.67
N PRO A 46 7.38 -20.63 -3.70
CA PRO A 46 7.87 -20.53 -5.07
C PRO A 46 8.19 -19.05 -5.38
N ARG A 47 9.30 -18.82 -6.08
CA ARG A 47 9.60 -17.51 -6.65
C ARG A 47 8.54 -17.19 -7.72
N PRO A 48 8.03 -15.93 -7.84
CA PRO A 48 7.10 -15.57 -8.90
C PRO A 48 7.69 -15.85 -10.30
N VAL A 49 6.88 -16.37 -11.21
CA VAL A 49 7.30 -16.78 -12.55
C VAL A 49 6.35 -16.17 -13.60
N PRO A 50 6.38 -14.84 -13.82
CA PRO A 50 5.53 -14.21 -14.82
C PRO A 50 5.87 -14.75 -16.22
N ALA A 51 4.89 -15.33 -16.90
CA ALA A 51 5.06 -15.93 -18.23
C ALA A 51 5.38 -14.87 -19.31
N LEU A 52 4.96 -13.62 -19.07
CA LEU A 52 5.19 -12.49 -19.96
C LEU A 52 6.68 -12.19 -20.16
N LEU A 53 7.53 -12.51 -19.17
CA LEU A 53 8.97 -12.33 -19.27
C LEU A 53 9.65 -13.55 -19.90
N ALA A 54 10.58 -13.32 -20.81
CA ALA A 54 11.47 -14.36 -21.31
C ALA A 54 12.31 -14.97 -20.17
N ALA A 55 12.69 -16.24 -20.30
CA ALA A 55 13.37 -16.98 -19.24
C ALA A 55 14.71 -16.36 -18.77
N ASN A 56 15.47 -15.74 -19.68
CA ASN A 56 16.70 -15.01 -19.36
C ASN A 56 16.42 -13.72 -18.56
N GLU A 57 15.38 -12.99 -18.91
CA GLU A 57 14.96 -11.79 -18.20
C GLU A 57 14.45 -12.15 -16.79
N ARG A 58 13.61 -13.18 -16.66
CA ARG A 58 13.13 -13.67 -15.34
C ARG A 58 14.27 -14.03 -14.39
N ARG A 59 15.37 -14.59 -14.90
CA ARG A 59 16.53 -14.93 -14.04
C ARG A 59 17.27 -13.70 -13.53
N ARG A 60 17.21 -12.59 -14.24
CA ARG A 60 17.94 -11.34 -13.93
C ARG A 60 17.07 -10.35 -13.18
N ALA A 61 15.77 -10.40 -13.39
CA ALA A 61 14.83 -9.47 -12.77
C ALA A 61 14.80 -9.66 -11.23
N PRO A 62 14.73 -8.57 -10.46
CA PRO A 62 14.58 -8.63 -9.02
C PRO A 62 13.20 -9.17 -8.61
N ASP A 63 13.08 -9.61 -7.36
CA ASP A 63 11.84 -10.21 -6.85
C ASP A 63 10.67 -9.22 -6.87
N SER A 64 10.91 -7.94 -6.60
CA SER A 64 9.91 -6.87 -6.71
C SER A 64 9.28 -6.79 -8.11
N VAL A 65 10.10 -6.85 -9.15
CA VAL A 65 9.65 -6.84 -10.55
C VAL A 65 8.87 -8.12 -10.88
N LEU A 66 9.40 -9.29 -10.50
CA LEU A 66 8.71 -10.56 -10.76
C LEU A 66 7.35 -10.62 -10.08
N LEU A 67 7.28 -10.13 -8.85
CA LEU A 67 6.09 -10.07 -8.02
C LEU A 67 5.02 -9.17 -8.67
N ALA A 68 5.41 -7.95 -9.04
CA ALA A 68 4.53 -6.99 -9.70
C ALA A 68 3.97 -7.51 -11.04
N LEU A 69 4.84 -8.09 -11.88
CA LEU A 69 4.43 -8.61 -13.18
C LEU A 69 3.56 -9.86 -13.08
N GLN A 70 3.78 -10.69 -12.06
CA GLN A 70 2.95 -11.88 -11.80
C GLN A 70 1.49 -11.51 -11.58
N VAL A 71 1.22 -10.53 -10.71
CA VAL A 71 -0.16 -10.10 -10.43
C VAL A 71 -0.73 -9.24 -11.57
N ALA A 72 0.08 -8.39 -12.20
CA ALA A 72 -0.33 -7.61 -13.36
C ALA A 72 -0.86 -8.52 -14.49
N GLN A 73 -0.06 -9.52 -14.88
CA GLN A 73 -0.44 -10.49 -15.91
C GLN A 73 -1.72 -11.25 -15.54
N ALA A 74 -1.86 -11.68 -14.28
CA ALA A 74 -3.03 -12.44 -13.83
C ALA A 74 -4.30 -11.59 -13.83
N ALA A 75 -4.25 -10.33 -13.35
CA ALA A 75 -5.40 -9.42 -13.36
C ALA A 75 -5.83 -9.06 -14.78
N VAL A 76 -4.87 -8.80 -15.69
CA VAL A 76 -5.15 -8.50 -17.09
C VAL A 76 -5.76 -9.72 -17.79
N ALA A 77 -5.23 -10.92 -17.56
CA ALA A 77 -5.81 -12.14 -18.13
C ALA A 77 -7.27 -12.36 -17.68
N MET A 78 -7.59 -12.05 -16.42
CA MET A 78 -8.96 -12.13 -15.89
C MET A 78 -9.89 -11.07 -16.50
N SER A 79 -9.36 -9.87 -16.75
CA SER A 79 -10.16 -8.74 -17.25
C SER A 79 -10.56 -8.86 -18.71
N GLY A 80 -9.83 -9.64 -19.52
CA GLY A 80 -10.02 -9.75 -20.95
C GLY A 80 -9.54 -8.55 -21.76
N HIS A 81 -8.98 -7.52 -21.14
CA HIS A 81 -8.39 -6.38 -21.85
C HIS A 81 -7.01 -6.75 -22.42
N ALA A 82 -6.62 -6.11 -23.52
CA ALA A 82 -5.30 -6.29 -24.08
C ALA A 82 -4.24 -5.53 -23.27
N ALA A 83 -3.21 -6.21 -22.80
CA ALA A 83 -2.19 -5.66 -21.90
C ALA A 83 -1.55 -4.37 -22.43
N HIS A 84 -1.30 -4.29 -23.74
CA HIS A 84 -0.63 -3.15 -24.38
C HIS A 84 -1.49 -1.88 -24.48
N THR A 85 -2.81 -2.00 -24.27
CA THR A 85 -3.74 -0.85 -24.36
C THR A 85 -4.03 -0.20 -23.01
N LEU A 86 -3.66 -0.86 -21.90
CA LEU A 86 -3.98 -0.39 -20.56
C LEU A 86 -3.00 0.70 -20.11
N ALA A 87 -3.56 1.84 -19.70
CA ALA A 87 -2.83 2.74 -18.81
C ALA A 87 -2.54 2.02 -17.49
N SER A 88 -1.45 2.36 -16.80
CA SER A 88 -1.05 1.62 -15.62
C SER A 88 -0.57 2.51 -14.48
N VAL A 89 -0.91 2.11 -13.26
CA VAL A 89 -0.44 2.71 -12.02
C VAL A 89 0.26 1.61 -11.21
N PHE A 90 1.55 1.81 -10.96
CA PHE A 90 2.35 0.92 -10.11
C PHE A 90 2.63 1.62 -8.79
N THR A 91 2.38 0.95 -7.69
CA THR A 91 2.59 1.50 -6.36
C THR A 91 3.38 0.55 -5.47
N SER A 92 4.33 1.11 -4.74
CA SER A 92 5.15 0.40 -3.75
C SER A 92 5.59 1.41 -2.70
N ALA A 93 5.53 1.04 -1.43
CA ALA A 93 5.98 1.92 -0.36
C ALA A 93 7.48 2.21 -0.43
N TYR A 94 8.26 1.19 -0.77
CA TYR A 94 9.71 1.23 -0.62
C TYR A 94 10.50 0.73 -1.82
N GLY A 95 9.84 0.26 -2.88
CA GLY A 95 10.50 -0.33 -4.05
C GLY A 95 11.22 -1.63 -3.72
N ASP A 96 12.45 -1.81 -4.18
CA ASP A 96 13.26 -3.01 -3.94
C ASP A 96 14.29 -2.78 -2.81
N LEU A 97 13.87 -3.03 -1.57
CA LEU A 97 14.72 -2.84 -0.39
C LEU A 97 16.01 -3.70 -0.40
N PRO A 98 15.99 -4.98 -0.83
CA PRO A 98 17.21 -5.78 -0.98
C PRO A 98 18.24 -5.17 -1.93
N ILE A 99 17.80 -4.58 -3.03
CA ILE A 99 18.70 -3.88 -3.96
C ILE A 99 19.25 -2.61 -3.35
N VAL A 100 18.41 -1.82 -2.69
CA VAL A 100 18.84 -0.59 -2.00
C VAL A 100 19.88 -0.91 -0.93
N ASP A 101 19.64 -1.93 -0.09
CA ASP A 101 20.60 -2.38 0.93
C ASP A 101 21.95 -2.81 0.30
N ALA A 102 21.90 -3.60 -0.76
CA ALA A 102 23.11 -4.05 -1.47
C ALA A 102 23.89 -2.87 -2.10
N LEU A 103 23.20 -1.85 -2.64
CA LEU A 103 23.84 -0.66 -3.18
C LEU A 103 24.47 0.20 -2.08
N CYS A 104 23.76 0.42 -0.97
CA CYS A 104 24.29 1.14 0.18
C CYS A 104 25.51 0.45 0.78
N SER A 105 25.48 -0.88 0.90
CA SER A 105 26.61 -1.68 1.37
C SER A 105 27.82 -1.57 0.43
N SER A 106 27.60 -1.59 -0.89
CA SER A 106 28.68 -1.39 -1.88
C SER A 106 29.27 0.01 -1.78
N LEU A 107 28.42 1.03 -1.65
CA LEU A 107 28.86 2.42 -1.49
C LEU A 107 29.72 2.62 -0.23
N ALA A 108 29.36 1.95 0.86
CA ALA A 108 30.06 2.06 2.13
C ALA A 108 31.41 1.31 2.12
N SER A 109 31.55 0.23 1.36
CA SER A 109 32.74 -0.63 1.36
C SER A 109 33.68 -0.35 0.19
N ASP A 110 33.18 -0.36 -1.04
CA ASP A 110 33.93 -0.11 -2.27
C ASP A 110 33.01 0.52 -3.35
N PRO A 111 32.96 1.85 -3.47
CA PRO A 111 32.11 2.52 -4.43
C PRO A 111 32.39 2.17 -5.89
N LEU A 112 33.61 1.71 -6.22
CA LEU A 112 33.98 1.33 -7.58
C LEU A 112 33.35 0.00 -8.01
N MET A 113 32.85 -0.79 -7.06
CA MET A 113 32.18 -2.08 -7.30
C MET A 113 30.65 -1.96 -7.45
N LEU A 114 30.13 -0.76 -7.58
CA LEU A 114 28.71 -0.55 -7.86
C LEU A 114 28.28 -1.25 -9.14
N SER A 115 27.27 -2.11 -9.02
CA SER A 115 26.70 -2.83 -10.17
C SER A 115 25.74 -1.94 -10.96
N PRO A 116 26.01 -1.62 -12.24
CA PRO A 116 25.09 -0.86 -13.08
C PRO A 116 23.71 -1.53 -13.20
N THR A 117 23.68 -2.86 -13.24
CA THR A 117 22.41 -3.62 -13.31
C THR A 117 21.59 -3.46 -12.04
N ARG A 118 22.22 -3.53 -10.85
CA ARG A 118 21.51 -3.30 -9.58
C ARG A 118 21.01 -1.85 -9.50
N PHE A 119 21.83 -0.88 -9.92
CA PHE A 119 21.42 0.51 -9.98
C PHE A 119 20.20 0.72 -10.89
N HIS A 120 20.22 0.10 -12.09
CA HIS A 120 19.05 0.12 -12.99
C HIS A 120 17.79 -0.46 -12.35
N HIS A 121 17.91 -1.47 -11.50
CA HIS A 121 16.76 -2.08 -10.82
C HIS A 121 16.31 -1.34 -9.54
N SER A 122 17.10 -0.40 -9.03
CA SER A 122 16.76 0.33 -7.79
C SER A 122 15.78 1.47 -7.98
N VAL A 123 15.56 1.91 -9.23
CA VAL A 123 14.61 2.98 -9.50
C VAL A 123 13.19 2.54 -9.21
N HIS A 124 12.40 3.40 -8.58
CA HIS A 124 11.06 3.06 -8.11
C HIS A 124 10.11 2.61 -9.25
N ASN A 125 10.32 3.10 -10.46
CA ASN A 125 9.54 2.73 -11.64
C ASN A 125 10.09 1.50 -12.41
N ALA A 126 11.01 0.72 -11.83
CA ALA A 126 11.57 -0.46 -12.50
C ALA A 126 10.48 -1.45 -12.93
N ALA A 127 9.54 -1.78 -12.04
CA ALA A 127 8.46 -2.73 -12.34
C ALA A 127 7.56 -2.26 -13.50
N SER A 128 7.18 -0.98 -13.51
CA SER A 128 6.36 -0.42 -14.61
C SER A 128 7.11 -0.40 -15.94
N GLY A 129 8.43 -0.11 -15.90
CA GLY A 129 9.28 -0.18 -17.09
C GLY A 129 9.38 -1.60 -17.67
N TYR A 130 9.56 -2.62 -16.81
CA TYR A 130 9.52 -4.01 -17.23
C TYR A 130 8.16 -4.42 -17.79
N TRP A 131 7.06 -3.96 -17.17
CA TRP A 131 5.71 -4.19 -17.68
C TRP A 131 5.53 -3.60 -19.08
N ALA A 132 5.90 -2.32 -19.29
CA ALA A 132 5.76 -1.65 -20.59
C ALA A 132 6.51 -2.39 -21.69
N VAL A 133 7.76 -2.78 -21.44
CA VAL A 133 8.58 -3.54 -22.41
C VAL A 133 7.99 -4.93 -22.67
N ALA A 134 7.62 -5.67 -21.62
CA ALA A 134 7.14 -7.03 -21.73
C ALA A 134 5.76 -7.13 -22.39
N SER A 135 4.86 -6.17 -22.13
CA SER A 135 3.51 -6.12 -22.73
C SER A 135 3.47 -5.42 -24.09
N GLY A 136 4.56 -4.73 -24.48
CA GLY A 136 4.57 -3.87 -25.67
C GLY A 136 3.70 -2.62 -25.51
N SER A 137 3.44 -2.17 -24.27
CA SER A 137 2.59 -1.02 -23.98
C SER A 137 3.34 0.29 -24.19
N HIS A 138 2.66 1.23 -24.85
CA HIS A 138 3.02 2.64 -24.98
C HIS A 138 2.01 3.55 -24.29
N ALA A 139 1.06 2.98 -23.54
CA ALA A 139 0.08 3.74 -22.76
C ALA A 139 0.76 4.43 -21.57
N SER A 140 0.08 5.42 -21.00
CA SER A 140 0.58 6.15 -19.83
C SER A 140 0.86 5.21 -18.65
N SER A 141 1.93 5.49 -17.93
CA SER A 141 2.32 4.70 -16.76
C SER A 141 2.80 5.62 -15.64
N THR A 142 2.19 5.47 -14.47
CA THR A 142 2.57 6.20 -13.25
C THR A 142 3.19 5.23 -12.26
N ALA A 143 4.25 5.66 -11.57
CA ALA A 143 4.82 4.94 -10.43
C ALA A 143 4.80 5.87 -9.21
N LEU A 144 4.17 5.45 -8.12
CA LEU A 144 3.98 6.28 -6.93
C LEU A 144 4.26 5.53 -5.62
N ALA A 145 4.51 6.29 -4.57
CA ALA A 145 4.69 5.82 -3.21
C ALA A 145 4.00 6.78 -2.23
N ALA A 146 3.37 6.23 -1.20
CA ALA A 146 2.77 6.96 -0.09
C ALA A 146 2.98 6.19 1.23
N ALA A 147 4.18 5.67 1.45
CA ALA A 147 4.54 4.85 2.62
C ALA A 147 3.52 3.71 2.84
N GLN A 148 2.98 3.56 4.04
CA GLN A 148 2.01 2.51 4.40
C GLN A 148 0.62 2.69 3.75
N HIS A 149 0.38 3.78 3.03
CA HIS A 149 -0.88 4.08 2.33
C HIS A 149 -0.70 4.05 0.81
N SER A 150 0.33 3.34 0.35
CA SER A 150 0.69 3.30 -1.07
C SER A 150 -0.39 2.66 -1.93
N PHE A 151 -1.07 1.62 -1.46
CA PHE A 151 -2.17 1.04 -2.21
C PHE A 151 -3.38 2.00 -2.30
N ALA A 152 -3.77 2.63 -1.20
CA ALA A 152 -4.88 3.58 -1.18
C ALA A 152 -4.62 4.77 -2.13
N ALA A 153 -3.40 5.32 -2.11
CA ALA A 153 -2.98 6.39 -3.03
C ALA A 153 -2.96 5.91 -4.48
N GLY A 154 -2.45 4.70 -4.74
CA GLY A 154 -2.47 4.08 -6.07
C GLY A 154 -3.87 3.81 -6.58
N LEU A 155 -4.77 3.35 -5.71
CA LEU A 155 -6.19 3.14 -6.06
C LEU A 155 -6.89 4.45 -6.41
N LEU A 156 -6.64 5.51 -5.64
CA LEU A 156 -7.17 6.84 -5.93
C LEU A 156 -6.68 7.33 -7.29
N GLU A 157 -5.39 7.25 -7.57
CA GLU A 157 -4.80 7.64 -8.86
C GLU A 157 -5.39 6.83 -10.01
N ALA A 158 -5.45 5.49 -9.88
CA ALA A 158 -5.99 4.62 -10.92
C ALA A 158 -7.49 4.86 -11.18
N ALA A 159 -8.29 5.06 -10.12
CA ALA A 159 -9.72 5.35 -10.24
C ALA A 159 -9.97 6.74 -10.83
N ALA A 160 -9.20 7.73 -10.44
CA ALA A 160 -9.26 9.08 -11.00
C ALA A 160 -8.88 9.09 -12.49
N LEU A 161 -7.77 8.43 -12.86
CA LEU A 161 -7.34 8.28 -14.25
C LEU A 161 -8.38 7.54 -15.09
N CYS A 162 -8.92 6.42 -14.57
CA CYS A 162 -9.97 5.65 -15.24
C CYS A 162 -11.21 6.50 -15.50
N THR A 163 -11.62 7.30 -14.51
CA THR A 163 -12.80 8.17 -14.61
C THR A 163 -12.54 9.36 -15.55
N ALA A 164 -11.38 10.00 -15.47
CA ALA A 164 -11.07 11.19 -16.26
C ALA A 164 -10.82 10.87 -17.73
N GLU A 165 -10.06 9.82 -18.00
CA GLU A 165 -9.67 9.41 -19.36
C GLU A 165 -10.68 8.49 -20.04
N GLN A 166 -11.70 8.01 -19.30
CA GLN A 166 -12.72 7.09 -19.79
C GLN A 166 -12.12 5.83 -20.45
N GLN A 167 -11.04 5.29 -19.88
CA GLN A 167 -10.32 4.12 -20.36
C GLN A 167 -9.98 3.15 -19.21
N PRO A 168 -9.83 1.84 -19.50
CA PRO A 168 -9.40 0.90 -18.49
C PRO A 168 -7.98 1.17 -17.98
N VAL A 169 -7.77 0.97 -16.67
CA VAL A 169 -6.50 1.21 -15.99
C VAL A 169 -6.10 -0.03 -15.19
N LEU A 170 -4.85 -0.45 -15.32
CA LEU A 170 -4.22 -1.47 -14.50
C LEU A 170 -3.60 -0.81 -13.27
N LEU A 171 -4.03 -1.20 -12.06
CA LEU A 171 -3.38 -0.89 -10.80
C LEU A 171 -2.58 -2.10 -10.33
N VAL A 172 -1.32 -1.87 -9.93
CA VAL A 172 -0.42 -2.88 -9.36
C VAL A 172 0.21 -2.34 -8.09
N GLY A 173 -0.02 -3.02 -6.97
CA GLY A 173 0.63 -2.75 -5.69
C GLY A 173 1.56 -3.90 -5.29
N TYR A 174 2.79 -3.61 -4.81
CA TYR A 174 3.74 -4.64 -4.43
C TYR A 174 4.76 -4.12 -3.43
N ASP A 175 5.13 -4.95 -2.45
CA ASP A 175 6.27 -4.69 -1.57
C ASP A 175 6.97 -5.97 -1.15
N THR A 176 8.24 -5.81 -0.79
CA THR A 176 9.15 -6.88 -0.40
C THR A 176 9.53 -6.77 1.08
N THR A 177 10.20 -7.79 1.60
CA THR A 177 10.73 -7.77 2.97
C THR A 177 11.84 -6.75 3.12
N ALA A 178 11.76 -5.93 4.17
CA ALA A 178 12.87 -5.07 4.58
C ALA A 178 14.06 -5.92 5.08
N CYS A 179 15.28 -5.53 4.72
CA CYS A 179 16.50 -6.23 5.05
C CYS A 179 17.61 -5.27 5.48
N GLY A 180 18.69 -5.82 6.04
CA GLY A 180 19.83 -5.04 6.52
C GLY A 180 19.44 -3.98 7.55
N PRO A 181 20.17 -2.86 7.62
CA PRO A 181 19.84 -1.74 8.52
C PRO A 181 18.45 -1.14 8.27
N LEU A 182 17.91 -1.24 7.05
CA LEU A 182 16.58 -0.74 6.71
C LEU A 182 15.47 -1.47 7.47
N ALA A 183 15.69 -2.72 7.91
CA ALA A 183 14.74 -3.48 8.69
C ALA A 183 14.47 -2.91 10.10
N SER A 184 15.33 -2.01 10.60
CA SER A 184 15.15 -1.33 11.87
C SER A 184 14.20 -0.13 11.81
N VAL A 185 14.07 0.46 10.62
CA VAL A 185 13.23 1.66 10.37
C VAL A 185 12.04 1.37 9.46
N ASN A 186 11.93 0.14 8.97
CA ASN A 186 10.93 -0.30 8.02
C ASN A 186 10.39 -1.66 8.42
N THR A 187 9.10 -1.73 8.66
CA THR A 187 8.44 -2.93 9.22
C THR A 187 7.92 -3.89 8.14
N SER A 188 8.13 -3.61 6.84
CA SER A 188 7.63 -4.50 5.77
C SER A 188 8.19 -5.91 5.89
N ARG A 189 7.30 -6.89 5.97
CA ARG A 189 7.61 -8.31 6.11
C ARG A 189 6.91 -9.13 5.02
N GLY A 190 7.60 -10.14 4.53
CA GLY A 190 7.08 -11.02 3.49
C GLY A 190 7.03 -10.37 2.11
N LEU A 191 6.48 -11.11 1.16
CA LEU A 191 6.21 -10.64 -0.19
C LEU A 191 4.69 -10.56 -0.35
N LEU A 192 4.19 -9.41 -0.77
CA LEU A 192 2.78 -9.22 -1.08
C LEU A 192 2.66 -8.39 -2.35
N ALA A 193 1.85 -8.88 -3.29
CA ALA A 193 1.43 -8.08 -4.43
C ALA A 193 -0.04 -8.29 -4.73
N VAL A 194 -0.64 -7.23 -5.24
CA VAL A 194 -2.04 -7.15 -5.63
C VAL A 194 -2.17 -6.43 -6.96
N ALA A 195 -3.20 -6.76 -7.73
CA ALA A 195 -3.52 -5.99 -8.92
C ALA A 195 -5.03 -5.94 -9.16
N LEU A 196 -5.47 -4.83 -9.71
CA LEU A 196 -6.84 -4.61 -10.19
C LEU A 196 -6.80 -4.08 -11.62
N VAL A 197 -7.77 -4.49 -12.44
CA VAL A 197 -8.09 -3.79 -13.68
C VAL A 197 -9.41 -3.07 -13.46
N LEU A 198 -9.35 -1.74 -13.52
CA LEU A 198 -10.51 -0.85 -13.39
C LEU A 198 -11.01 -0.47 -14.76
N ALA A 199 -12.33 -0.41 -14.94
CA ALA A 199 -12.97 0.03 -16.16
C ALA A 199 -13.97 1.15 -15.88
N PRO A 200 -14.15 2.14 -16.79
CA PRO A 200 -15.08 3.25 -16.58
C PRO A 200 -16.54 2.84 -16.77
N LEU A 201 -16.79 1.78 -17.51
CA LEU A 201 -18.12 1.25 -17.81
C LEU A 201 -18.18 -0.24 -17.50
N ALA A 202 -19.38 -0.72 -17.10
CA ALA A 202 -19.62 -2.13 -16.89
C ALA A 202 -19.45 -2.92 -18.20
N GLY A 203 -18.65 -3.96 -18.16
CA GLY A 203 -18.41 -4.90 -19.25
C GLY A 203 -18.77 -6.34 -18.87
N PRO A 204 -18.60 -7.31 -19.79
CA PRO A 204 -18.93 -8.72 -19.54
C PRO A 204 -18.09 -9.37 -18.45
N ASN A 205 -16.91 -8.80 -18.16
CA ASN A 205 -15.99 -9.27 -17.13
C ASN A 205 -16.09 -8.48 -15.82
N SER A 206 -16.92 -7.43 -15.77
CA SER A 206 -17.13 -6.63 -14.56
C SER A 206 -17.86 -7.46 -13.50
N ARG A 207 -17.20 -7.71 -12.39
CA ARG A 207 -17.73 -8.50 -11.26
C ARG A 207 -18.16 -7.63 -10.09
N TRP A 208 -17.61 -6.44 -9.99
CA TRP A 208 -17.91 -5.49 -8.92
C TRP A 208 -18.00 -4.07 -9.47
N ARG A 209 -18.91 -3.33 -8.87
CA ARG A 209 -18.98 -1.88 -8.98
C ARG A 209 -18.29 -1.29 -7.77
N LEU A 210 -17.37 -0.36 -7.97
CA LEU A 210 -16.65 0.35 -6.94
C LEU A 210 -17.02 1.83 -6.98
N GLY A 211 -17.84 2.28 -6.03
CA GLY A 211 -18.03 3.71 -5.72
C GLY A 211 -16.84 4.21 -4.92
N TRP A 212 -16.35 5.42 -5.20
CA TRP A 212 -15.24 6.00 -4.46
C TRP A 212 -15.38 7.50 -4.27
N GLY A 213 -14.82 8.02 -3.19
CA GLY A 213 -14.78 9.44 -2.86
C GLY A 213 -13.75 9.72 -1.80
N VAL A 214 -13.32 10.98 -1.69
CA VAL A 214 -12.33 11.44 -0.71
C VAL A 214 -13.00 12.39 0.25
N ALA A 215 -12.80 12.18 1.55
CA ALA A 215 -13.30 13.05 2.60
C ALA A 215 -12.25 13.24 3.71
N PRO A 216 -12.33 14.36 4.47
CA PRO A 216 -11.58 14.47 5.72
C PRO A 216 -11.98 13.34 6.67
N ALA A 217 -11.05 12.83 7.46
CA ALA A 217 -11.40 11.92 8.55
C ALA A 217 -12.23 12.67 9.60
N ASP A 218 -13.25 11.99 10.10
CA ASP A 218 -14.13 12.56 11.13
C ASP A 218 -13.33 12.73 12.44
N PRO A 219 -13.20 13.94 13.01
CA PRO A 219 -12.43 14.13 14.24
C PRO A 219 -13.09 13.50 15.48
N GLY A 220 -14.26 12.86 15.33
CA GLY A 220 -15.07 12.30 16.41
C GLY A 220 -14.82 10.82 16.74
N ASP A 221 -13.99 10.08 15.99
CA ASP A 221 -13.76 8.64 16.22
C ASP A 221 -12.45 8.31 16.98
N SER A 222 -11.96 9.26 17.78
CA SER A 222 -11.04 8.90 18.86
C SER A 222 -11.89 8.34 20.00
N GLY A 223 -11.99 6.99 20.08
CA GLY A 223 -12.78 6.27 21.07
C GLY A 223 -12.39 6.60 22.52
N ASP A 224 -12.93 7.71 23.02
CA ASP A 224 -12.99 8.01 24.45
C ASP A 224 -14.44 7.87 24.92
N SER A 225 -14.84 6.62 25.19
CA SER A 225 -16.03 6.34 25.99
C SER A 225 -15.66 6.40 27.48
N GLY A 226 -15.25 7.56 27.93
CA GLY A 226 -15.10 7.91 29.34
C GLY A 226 -16.44 8.36 29.88
N ASP A 227 -17.11 7.50 30.62
CA ASP A 227 -18.28 7.75 31.48
C ASP A 227 -18.07 9.00 32.37
N PRO A 228 -18.92 10.02 32.35
CA PRO A 228 -18.82 11.13 33.28
C PRO A 228 -19.44 10.73 34.63
N GLY A 229 -18.67 9.98 35.43
CA GLY A 229 -18.99 9.71 36.83
C GLY A 229 -18.75 10.92 37.71
N ASP A 230 -19.83 11.49 38.19
CA ASP A 230 -19.97 12.53 39.21
C ASP A 230 -19.20 12.18 40.51
N SER A 231 -18.29 13.06 40.97
CA SER A 231 -18.04 13.25 42.41
C SER A 231 -17.25 14.52 42.69
N ARG A 232 -17.90 15.34 43.47
CA ARG A 232 -17.39 16.55 44.15
C ARG A 232 -16.42 16.17 45.28
N ASP A 233 -15.59 17.17 45.57
CA ASP A 233 -14.93 17.47 46.84
C ASP A 233 -13.57 16.83 47.17
N SER A 234 -12.53 17.62 47.15
CA SER A 234 -11.84 18.06 48.39
C SER A 234 -10.53 18.81 48.07
N ARG A 235 -10.40 19.93 48.76
CA ARG A 235 -9.24 20.79 48.88
C ARG A 235 -8.07 20.09 49.59
N ASP A 236 -6.90 20.67 49.32
CA ASP A 236 -5.64 20.66 50.10
C ASP A 236 -4.58 19.64 49.73
N SER A 237 -3.53 20.13 49.06
CA SER A 237 -2.19 20.26 49.69
C SER A 237 -1.14 20.66 48.65
N ILE A 238 -0.53 21.80 48.92
CA ILE A 238 0.72 22.28 48.34
C ILE A 238 1.87 21.47 48.95
N ASN A 239 2.73 20.90 48.12
CA ASN A 239 4.18 20.76 48.25
C ASN A 239 4.68 19.44 47.67
N ALA A 240 5.43 19.53 46.58
CA ALA A 240 6.76 18.95 46.43
C ALA A 240 7.26 19.23 44.99
N LEU A 241 8.12 20.20 44.88
CA LEU A 241 9.11 20.29 43.84
C LEU A 241 10.09 19.16 44.04
N ASP A 242 10.30 18.32 43.09
CA ASP A 242 11.57 17.78 42.60
C ASP A 242 11.39 16.36 42.06
N SER A 243 11.35 16.26 40.73
CA SER A 243 12.07 15.21 40.02
C SER A 243 11.91 15.49 38.52
N ARG A 244 13.06 15.75 37.90
CA ARG A 244 13.22 15.85 36.45
C ARG A 244 12.95 14.47 35.86
N ASP A 245 11.72 14.24 35.38
CA ASP A 245 11.45 13.14 34.47
C ASP A 245 11.71 13.63 33.05
N SER A 246 12.71 13.01 32.43
CA SER A 246 13.04 13.17 31.03
C SER A 246 11.87 12.72 30.19
N PRO A 247 11.43 13.51 29.21
CA PRO A 247 10.39 13.07 28.27
C PRO A 247 11.03 12.28 27.13
N ASP A 248 11.53 11.08 27.38
CA ASP A 248 12.03 10.24 26.29
C ASP A 248 12.14 8.77 26.70
N SER A 249 10.99 8.11 26.81
CA SER A 249 10.92 6.65 26.79
C SER A 249 9.65 6.18 26.05
N ARG A 250 9.40 6.70 24.85
CA ARG A 250 8.57 5.96 23.90
C ARG A 250 9.46 4.94 23.24
N ASP A 251 9.11 3.67 23.45
CA ASP A 251 9.71 2.56 22.73
C ASP A 251 9.59 2.85 21.23
N PRO A 252 10.70 2.90 20.46
CA PRO A 252 10.64 3.14 19.01
C PRO A 252 9.84 2.06 18.24
N GLY A 253 9.33 1.04 18.93
CA GLY A 253 8.47 0.00 18.39
C GLY A 253 6.95 0.26 18.50
N ASP A 254 6.49 1.26 19.24
CA ASP A 254 5.06 1.57 19.37
C ASP A 254 4.62 2.57 18.27
N LEU A 255 4.44 2.06 17.07
CA LEU A 255 3.92 2.83 15.93
C LEU A 255 2.39 3.06 16.01
N GLY A 256 1.73 2.72 17.11
CA GLY A 256 0.28 2.76 17.23
C GLY A 256 -0.41 1.69 16.36
N ASP A 257 -1.72 1.51 16.53
CA ASP A 257 -2.50 0.62 15.67
C ASP A 257 -2.60 1.23 14.25
N PRO A 258 -2.02 0.59 13.21
CA PRO A 258 -2.05 1.10 11.85
C PRO A 258 -3.47 1.17 11.27
N TRP A 259 -4.46 0.60 11.95
CA TRP A 259 -5.86 0.53 11.51
C TRP A 259 -6.78 1.52 12.21
N THR A 260 -6.24 2.48 12.99
CA THR A 260 -7.06 3.50 13.66
C THR A 260 -7.85 4.33 12.65
N GLY A 261 -9.17 4.35 12.76
CA GLY A 261 -10.07 5.10 11.88
C GLY A 261 -10.18 4.59 10.44
N VAL A 262 -9.67 3.38 10.14
CA VAL A 262 -9.74 2.76 8.82
C VAL A 262 -10.21 1.30 8.92
N THR A 263 -10.62 0.73 7.79
CA THR A 263 -11.06 -0.66 7.75
C THR A 263 -9.88 -1.61 7.90
N ALA A 264 -9.88 -2.42 8.96
CA ALA A 264 -8.86 -3.44 9.22
C ALA A 264 -9.17 -4.78 8.55
N PRO A 265 -8.17 -5.59 8.18
CA PRO A 265 -8.36 -6.95 7.69
C PRO A 265 -8.90 -7.86 8.80
N ARG A 266 -9.87 -8.74 8.48
CA ARG A 266 -10.60 -9.55 9.45
C ARG A 266 -10.22 -11.02 9.45
N SER A 267 -9.91 -11.60 8.28
CA SER A 267 -9.56 -13.02 8.18
C SER A 267 -8.14 -13.28 8.67
N ALA A 268 -7.91 -14.47 9.25
CA ALA A 268 -6.57 -14.89 9.66
C ALA A 268 -5.55 -14.86 8.50
N ALA A 269 -6.02 -15.16 7.28
CA ALA A 269 -5.19 -15.11 6.07
C ALA A 269 -4.73 -13.70 5.72
N ALA A 270 -5.61 -12.69 5.82
CA ALA A 270 -5.25 -11.30 5.59
C ALA A 270 -4.36 -10.76 6.73
N GLN A 271 -4.70 -11.08 7.98
CA GLN A 271 -3.89 -10.70 9.14
C GLN A 271 -2.45 -11.24 9.09
N ALA A 272 -2.25 -12.45 8.54
CA ALA A 272 -0.91 -13.00 8.33
C ALA A 272 -0.04 -12.16 7.38
N CYS A 273 -0.64 -11.32 6.54
CA CYS A 273 0.05 -10.42 5.60
C CYS A 273 0.09 -8.96 6.10
N ALA A 274 -0.53 -8.66 7.27
CA ALA A 274 -0.72 -7.29 7.76
C ALA A 274 0.59 -6.54 8.09
N SER A 275 1.69 -7.25 8.25
CA SER A 275 3.01 -6.65 8.46
C SER A 275 3.75 -6.27 7.17
N ASN A 276 3.17 -6.49 6.00
CA ASN A 276 3.74 -6.01 4.74
C ASN A 276 3.32 -4.55 4.50
N ALA A 277 4.18 -3.75 3.88
CA ALA A 277 3.89 -2.35 3.60
C ALA A 277 2.72 -2.13 2.62
N MET A 278 2.32 -3.16 1.86
CA MET A 278 1.15 -3.15 0.96
C MET A 278 -0.13 -3.67 1.64
N ALA A 279 -0.13 -3.83 2.98
CA ALA A 279 -1.25 -4.40 3.72
C ALA A 279 -2.53 -3.56 3.68
N ASP A 280 -2.45 -2.27 3.38
CA ASP A 280 -3.59 -1.38 3.18
C ASP A 280 -4.51 -1.82 2.01
N ALA A 281 -4.04 -2.70 1.12
CA ALA A 281 -4.85 -3.37 0.11
C ALA A 281 -5.80 -4.44 0.67
N LEU A 282 -5.41 -5.11 1.77
CA LEU A 282 -6.07 -6.33 2.24
C LEU A 282 -7.56 -6.18 2.54
N PRO A 283 -8.06 -5.09 3.17
CA PRO A 283 -9.49 -4.92 3.43
C PRO A 283 -10.33 -4.98 2.15
N LEU A 284 -9.88 -4.33 1.07
CA LEU A 284 -10.59 -4.35 -0.21
C LEU A 284 -10.56 -5.77 -0.83
N PHE A 285 -9.41 -6.42 -0.86
CA PHE A 285 -9.29 -7.78 -1.41
C PHE A 285 -10.10 -8.82 -0.61
N GLU A 286 -10.20 -8.63 0.70
CA GLU A 286 -11.05 -9.44 1.55
C GLU A 286 -12.54 -9.24 1.26
N ALA A 287 -12.98 -8.00 1.05
CA ALA A 287 -14.35 -7.68 0.64
C ALA A 287 -14.69 -8.27 -0.75
N LEU A 288 -13.77 -8.14 -1.72
CA LEU A 288 -13.88 -8.76 -3.04
C LEU A 288 -14.03 -10.29 -2.93
N ALA A 289 -13.24 -10.92 -2.05
CA ALA A 289 -13.30 -12.36 -1.84
C ALA A 289 -14.66 -12.81 -1.27
N ARG A 290 -15.23 -12.04 -0.35
CA ARG A 290 -16.53 -12.36 0.25
C ARG A 290 -17.70 -12.18 -0.71
N GLY A 291 -17.56 -11.37 -1.74
CA GLY A 291 -18.60 -11.17 -2.75
C GLY A 291 -19.86 -10.50 -2.20
N GLN A 292 -19.76 -9.71 -1.14
CA GLN A 292 -20.86 -8.99 -0.51
C GLN A 292 -20.66 -7.49 -0.63
N ALA A 293 -21.77 -6.73 -0.65
CA ALA A 293 -21.71 -5.27 -0.58
C ALA A 293 -20.97 -4.84 0.70
N SER A 294 -20.06 -3.90 0.59
CA SER A 294 -19.21 -3.46 1.69
C SER A 294 -18.84 -1.99 1.54
N ASP A 295 -18.87 -1.28 2.66
CA ASP A 295 -18.30 0.06 2.77
C ASP A 295 -16.94 -0.07 3.46
N LEU A 296 -15.93 0.59 2.89
CA LEU A 296 -14.54 0.52 3.35
C LEU A 296 -13.96 1.93 3.43
N THR A 297 -13.06 2.12 4.36
CA THR A 297 -12.31 3.36 4.52
C THR A 297 -10.82 3.06 4.54
N LEU A 298 -10.05 3.70 3.66
CA LEU A 298 -8.60 3.59 3.60
C LEU A 298 -7.96 4.95 3.90
N ALA A 299 -6.85 4.99 4.62
CA ALA A 299 -6.11 6.23 4.86
C ALA A 299 -5.34 6.64 3.60
N LEU A 300 -5.32 7.93 3.28
CA LEU A 300 -4.57 8.51 2.17
C LEU A 300 -3.33 9.29 2.62
N VAL A 301 -3.35 9.82 3.83
CA VAL A 301 -2.27 10.62 4.38
C VAL A 301 -1.85 10.00 5.70
N PRO A 302 -0.55 9.75 5.92
CA PRO A 302 -0.09 9.26 7.21
C PRO A 302 -0.43 10.28 8.29
N THR A 303 -1.05 9.83 9.37
CA THR A 303 -1.07 10.56 10.64
C THR A 303 0.36 10.53 11.18
N LEU A 304 1.21 11.43 10.70
CA LEU A 304 2.57 11.50 11.19
C LEU A 304 2.70 12.58 12.27
N PRO A 305 3.29 12.17 13.38
CA PRO A 305 4.44 12.88 13.87
C PRO A 305 5.69 12.17 13.29
N PHE A 306 6.23 12.61 12.16
CA PHE A 306 7.63 12.39 11.89
C PHE A 306 8.41 13.42 12.72
N PRO A 307 9.01 13.04 13.83
CA PRO A 307 10.24 13.69 14.22
C PRO A 307 11.24 13.19 13.17
N CYS A 308 11.65 14.06 12.25
CA CYS A 308 12.83 13.79 11.45
C CYS A 308 14.01 13.66 12.44
N PRO A 309 14.50 12.44 12.77
CA PRO A 309 15.51 12.29 13.81
C PRO A 309 16.92 12.52 13.28
N PHE A 310 17.05 13.04 12.06
CA PHE A 310 18.34 13.41 11.52
C PHE A 310 18.54 14.91 11.61
N PRO A 311 19.35 15.40 12.58
CA PRO A 311 20.02 16.66 12.35
C PRO A 311 20.91 16.42 11.13
N LEU A 312 20.56 17.06 10.00
CA LEU A 312 21.42 17.06 8.82
C LEU A 312 22.73 17.80 9.20
N PRO A 313 23.86 17.09 9.42
CA PRO A 313 25.13 17.73 9.64
C PRO A 313 25.80 17.98 8.27
N LEU A 314 25.14 18.73 7.42
CA LEU A 314 25.79 19.28 6.22
C LEU A 314 25.78 20.80 6.36
N PRO A 315 26.95 21.44 6.57
CA PRO A 315 27.05 22.87 6.42
C PRO A 315 26.83 23.19 4.94
N LEU A 316 25.60 23.63 4.61
CA LEU A 316 25.33 24.21 3.31
C LEU A 316 26.08 25.55 3.24
N PRO A 317 26.86 25.81 2.18
CA PRO A 317 27.68 27.01 2.07
C PRO A 317 26.89 28.30 1.78
N PHE A 318 25.56 28.27 1.79
CA PHE A 318 24.72 29.45 1.60
C PHE A 318 23.57 29.48 2.61
N PRO A 319 23.36 30.61 3.33
CA PRO A 319 22.18 30.82 4.14
C PRO A 319 20.97 31.00 3.20
N LEU A 320 20.13 29.98 3.08
CA LEU A 320 18.79 30.17 2.56
C LEU A 320 17.98 30.91 3.61
N PRO A 321 17.24 31.99 3.30
CA PRO A 321 16.29 32.56 4.22
C PRO A 321 15.24 31.50 4.53
N LEU A 322 15.24 30.99 5.75
CA LEU A 322 14.21 30.08 6.23
C LEU A 322 12.86 30.78 6.07
N PRO A 323 11.90 30.20 5.36
CA PRO A 323 10.53 30.69 5.40
C PRO A 323 10.05 30.62 6.86
N LEU A 324 9.36 31.66 7.31
CA LEU A 324 8.67 31.71 8.57
C LEU A 324 7.94 30.41 8.84
N PRO A 325 7.89 29.93 10.10
CA PRO A 325 7.13 28.73 10.44
C PRO A 325 5.68 28.97 10.04
N LEU A 326 5.26 28.32 8.97
CA LEU A 326 3.83 28.17 8.70
C LEU A 326 3.25 27.48 9.90
N PRO A 327 2.11 27.95 10.46
CA PRO A 327 1.43 27.23 11.51
C PRO A 327 1.20 25.82 10.97
N LEU A 328 1.80 24.83 11.62
CA LEU A 328 1.48 23.42 11.42
C LEU A 328 0.01 23.25 11.80
N LEU A 329 -0.89 23.50 10.86
CA LEU A 329 -2.22 22.94 10.91
C LEU A 329 -2.00 21.46 11.07
N ALA A 330 -2.51 20.88 12.16
CA ALA A 330 -2.53 19.44 12.35
C ALA A 330 -3.04 18.83 11.03
N PRO A 331 -2.33 17.92 10.40
CA PRO A 331 -2.75 17.38 9.14
C PRO A 331 -4.12 16.73 9.37
N SER A 332 -5.16 17.33 8.81
CA SER A 332 -6.46 16.69 8.75
C SER A 332 -6.24 15.40 7.98
N SER A 333 -6.39 14.26 8.65
CA SER A 333 -6.28 12.96 8.00
C SER A 333 -7.29 12.89 6.88
N VAL A 334 -6.86 12.51 5.69
CA VAL A 334 -7.71 12.37 4.51
C VAL A 334 -7.93 10.89 4.27
N GLN A 335 -9.16 10.51 4.00
CA GLN A 335 -9.57 9.13 3.83
C GLN A 335 -10.20 8.90 2.46
N LEU A 336 -9.94 7.73 1.88
CA LEU A 336 -10.58 7.21 0.70
C LEU A 336 -11.75 6.31 1.14
N HIS A 337 -12.96 6.74 0.85
CA HIS A 337 -14.17 5.97 1.09
C HIS A 337 -14.52 5.16 -0.14
N LEU A 338 -14.75 3.87 0.05
CA LEU A 338 -15.06 2.92 -1.01
C LEU A 338 -16.40 2.25 -0.72
N GLN A 339 -17.25 2.14 -1.75
CA GLN A 339 -18.48 1.38 -1.71
C GLN A 339 -18.42 0.26 -2.74
N LEU A 340 -18.24 -0.96 -2.28
CA LEU A 340 -18.16 -2.14 -3.13
C LEU A 340 -19.55 -2.78 -3.27
N THR A 341 -19.98 -3.02 -4.50
CA THR A 341 -21.25 -3.71 -4.81
C THR A 341 -20.99 -4.83 -5.80
N PRO A 342 -21.35 -6.09 -5.49
CA PRO A 342 -21.21 -7.19 -6.44
C PRO A 342 -22.17 -6.98 -7.62
N MET A 343 -21.70 -7.34 -8.81
CA MET A 343 -22.50 -7.32 -10.03
C MET A 343 -23.17 -8.68 -10.23
N PRO A 344 -24.40 -8.72 -10.79
CA PRO A 344 -25.00 -10.00 -11.16
C PRO A 344 -24.10 -10.71 -12.17
N ALA A 345 -24.05 -12.04 -12.08
CA ALA A 345 -23.38 -12.84 -13.10
C ALA A 345 -24.10 -12.65 -14.45
N ALA A 346 -23.34 -12.33 -15.49
CA ALA A 346 -23.86 -12.16 -16.84
C ALA A 346 -24.35 -13.48 -17.43
#